data_80184f4771170042849fd47b6f786716
#
_entry.id   80184f4771170042849fd47b6f786716
#
_cell.length_a   1.000
_cell.length_b   1.000
_cell.length_c   1.000
_cell.angle_alpha   90.00
_cell.angle_beta   90.00
_cell.angle_gamma   90.00
#
_symmetry.space_group_name_H-M   'P 1'
#
loop_
_entity.id
_entity.type
_entity.pdbx_description
1 polymer ?
#
loop_
_entity_poly.entity_id
_entity_poly.type
_entity_poly.pdbx_seq_one_letter_code
_entity_poly.pdbx_strand_id
1 'polypeptide(L)'
;MLTNAKKGNAYKRSGWKAVSFAFGMNRSGNFKNEYSYTGKNYTSSIIERYAEEYNAQGGIATSATLSYPAIAAYQTWLIDKGYGADSTQAVSYVPYMDGIKQTKRVSETGGTQNYEISVGGNYQEKLMLGASLGIPYIQYNRTLQFDEQDISGNNNNDFKYMYFTENLKTTGTGVNLKLGAIFKPTNNFRVGIALHTPTVIQ
;
A
#
# COMPACT_ATOMS: atom_id res chain seq x y z
N MET A 1 -5.90 15.80 26.36
CA MET A 1 -6.86 16.91 26.23
C MET A 1 -6.65 17.89 27.37
N LEU A 2 -6.46 19.16 27.05
CA LEU A 2 -6.36 20.25 28.03
C LEU A 2 -7.58 21.14 27.88
N THR A 3 -8.29 21.40 28.96
CA THR A 3 -9.48 22.24 28.96
C THR A 3 -9.31 23.37 29.97
N ASN A 4 -9.45 24.59 29.50
CA ASN A 4 -9.53 25.77 30.38
C ASN A 4 -10.99 26.22 30.44
N ALA A 5 -11.68 25.84 31.51
CA ALA A 5 -13.05 26.25 31.75
C ALA A 5 -13.08 27.36 32.83
N LYS A 6 -13.74 28.45 32.50
CA LYS A 6 -13.92 29.57 33.44
C LYS A 6 -14.97 29.23 34.50
N LYS A 7 -14.77 29.70 35.73
CA LYS A 7 -15.66 29.46 36.88
C LYS A 7 -16.05 30.77 37.60
N GLY A 8 -17.11 30.76 38.36
CA GLY A 8 -17.56 31.89 39.21
C GLY A 8 -17.91 33.16 38.41
N ASN A 9 -17.47 34.30 38.91
CA ASN A 9 -17.74 35.59 38.28
C ASN A 9 -17.07 35.78 36.92
N ALA A 10 -15.92 35.12 36.66
CA ALA A 10 -15.26 35.11 35.36
C ALA A 10 -16.09 34.35 34.32
N TYR A 11 -16.78 33.30 34.74
CA TYR A 11 -17.70 32.55 33.87
C TYR A 11 -18.90 33.41 33.43
N LYS A 12 -19.50 34.15 34.35
CA LYS A 12 -20.66 35.03 34.06
C LYS A 12 -20.31 36.16 33.09
N ARG A 13 -19.16 36.78 33.24
CA ARG A 13 -18.73 37.95 32.45
C ARG A 13 -18.11 37.62 31.10
N SER A 14 -17.55 36.43 30.94
CA SER A 14 -16.86 36.07 29.70
C SER A 14 -17.80 35.50 28.65
N GLY A 15 -17.67 35.92 27.38
CA GLY A 15 -18.33 35.27 26.23
C GLY A 15 -17.82 33.84 26.00
N TRP A 16 -16.51 33.63 26.07
CA TRP A 16 -15.92 32.31 26.00
C TRP A 16 -15.98 31.61 27.35
N LYS A 17 -16.76 30.52 27.43
CA LYS A 17 -16.97 29.74 28.65
C LYS A 17 -15.90 28.69 28.86
N ALA A 18 -15.45 28.06 27.77
CA ALA A 18 -14.38 27.09 27.81
C ALA A 18 -13.62 27.10 26.48
N VAL A 19 -12.34 26.79 26.56
CA VAL A 19 -11.49 26.47 25.39
C VAL A 19 -10.76 25.18 25.70
N SER A 20 -10.72 24.28 24.71
CA SER A 20 -10.10 22.97 24.83
C SER A 20 -9.10 22.75 23.72
N PHE A 21 -7.99 22.15 24.07
CA PHE A 21 -6.98 21.66 23.12
C PHE A 21 -6.88 20.15 23.26
N ALA A 22 -6.75 19.46 22.16
CA ALA A 22 -6.57 18.01 22.14
C ALA A 22 -5.52 17.62 21.13
N PHE A 23 -4.77 16.59 21.47
CA PHE A 23 -3.94 15.83 20.56
C PHE A 23 -4.47 14.40 20.55
N GLY A 24 -4.57 13.83 19.38
CA GLY A 24 -5.03 12.47 19.18
C GLY A 24 -4.16 11.71 18.17
N MET A 25 -4.08 10.41 18.36
CA MET A 25 -3.52 9.49 17.41
C MET A 25 -4.53 8.37 17.20
N ASN A 26 -4.85 8.10 15.95
CA ASN A 26 -5.78 7.03 15.59
C ASN A 26 -5.22 6.21 14.43
N ARG A 27 -5.30 4.90 14.52
CA ARG A 27 -4.98 3.99 13.41
C ARG A 27 -6.28 3.71 12.64
N SER A 28 -6.36 4.23 11.42
CA SER A 28 -7.54 4.11 10.56
C SER A 28 -7.48 2.92 9.59
N GLY A 29 -6.30 2.35 9.36
CA GLY A 29 -6.12 1.20 8.48
C GLY A 29 -5.04 0.25 8.99
N ASN A 30 -5.25 -1.04 8.76
CA ASN A 30 -4.27 -2.09 9.02
C ASN A 30 -4.12 -2.93 7.75
N PHE A 31 -2.89 -3.03 7.21
CA PHE A 31 -2.58 -3.75 5.98
C PHE A 31 -1.94 -5.12 6.25
N LYS A 32 -1.97 -5.59 7.51
CA LYS A 32 -1.41 -6.90 7.82
C LYS A 32 -2.22 -8.00 7.15
N ASN A 33 -1.59 -8.67 6.21
CA ASN A 33 -2.16 -9.79 5.47
C ASN A 33 -1.04 -10.76 5.08
N GLU A 34 -1.31 -12.06 5.11
CA GLU A 34 -0.35 -13.08 4.71
C GLU A 34 -1.12 -14.23 4.07
N TYR A 35 -0.68 -14.62 2.88
CA TYR A 35 -1.27 -15.75 2.18
C TYR A 35 -0.25 -16.49 1.32
N SER A 36 -0.53 -17.76 1.06
CA SER A 36 0.31 -18.62 0.25
C SER A 36 -0.55 -19.53 -0.63
N TYR A 37 -0.13 -19.69 -1.87
CA TYR A 37 -0.71 -20.63 -2.82
C TYR A 37 0.38 -21.59 -3.30
N THR A 38 0.03 -22.86 -3.43
CA THR A 38 0.91 -23.87 -4.00
C THR A 38 0.10 -24.74 -4.95
N GLY A 39 0.64 -25.02 -6.13
CA GLY A 39 0.00 -25.87 -7.13
C GLY A 39 1.02 -26.50 -8.05
N LYS A 40 0.59 -27.55 -8.75
CA LYS A 40 1.33 -28.13 -9.87
C LYS A 40 0.81 -27.52 -11.16
N ASN A 41 1.72 -27.21 -12.07
CA ASN A 41 1.39 -26.63 -13.38
C ASN A 41 2.10 -27.42 -14.47
N TYR A 42 1.37 -27.72 -15.54
CA TYR A 42 1.84 -28.45 -16.73
C TYR A 42 1.61 -27.65 -18.01
N THR A 43 1.13 -26.41 -17.89
CA THR A 43 0.66 -25.63 -19.05
C THR A 43 1.44 -24.34 -19.26
N SER A 44 2.08 -23.79 -18.23
CA SER A 44 2.81 -22.52 -18.33
C SER A 44 3.80 -22.32 -17.20
N SER A 45 4.83 -21.52 -17.46
CA SER A 45 5.75 -20.95 -16.49
C SER A 45 5.68 -19.43 -16.55
N ILE A 46 6.00 -18.74 -15.44
CA ILE A 46 6.13 -17.27 -15.46
C ILE A 46 7.28 -16.82 -16.36
N ILE A 47 8.25 -17.69 -16.58
CA ILE A 47 9.42 -17.41 -17.41
C ILE A 47 9.05 -17.26 -18.88
N GLU A 48 8.00 -17.95 -19.36
CA GLU A 48 7.49 -17.74 -20.72
C GLU A 48 7.04 -16.30 -20.96
N ARG A 49 6.35 -15.70 -19.97
CA ARG A 49 5.95 -14.30 -20.06
C ARG A 49 7.16 -13.37 -20.23
N TYR A 50 8.28 -13.66 -19.57
CA TYR A 50 9.49 -12.88 -19.70
C TYR A 50 10.18 -13.10 -21.05
N ALA A 51 10.10 -14.30 -21.62
CA ALA A 51 10.55 -14.56 -22.98
C ALA A 51 9.69 -13.81 -24.01
N GLU A 52 8.36 -13.80 -23.84
CA GLU A 52 7.46 -13.02 -24.68
C GLU A 52 7.74 -11.52 -24.60
N GLU A 53 7.97 -10.98 -23.40
CA GLU A 53 8.33 -9.57 -23.19
C GLU A 53 9.64 -9.24 -23.90
N TYR A 54 10.65 -10.09 -23.79
CA TYR A 54 11.94 -9.94 -24.49
C TYR A 54 11.76 -9.93 -26.00
N ASN A 55 10.97 -10.86 -26.53
CA ASN A 55 10.71 -10.98 -27.97
C ASN A 55 9.91 -9.79 -28.50
N ALA A 56 8.95 -9.26 -27.75
CA ALA A 56 8.16 -8.07 -28.09
C ALA A 56 9.04 -6.80 -28.25
N GLN A 57 10.19 -6.76 -27.59
CA GLN A 57 11.18 -5.69 -27.70
C GLN A 57 12.25 -5.94 -28.78
N GLY A 58 12.03 -6.89 -29.67
CA GLY A 58 12.95 -7.22 -30.75
C GLY A 58 14.24 -7.90 -30.31
N GLY A 59 14.25 -8.56 -29.17
CA GLY A 59 15.40 -9.31 -28.66
C GLY A 59 16.52 -8.43 -28.09
N ILE A 60 16.21 -7.24 -27.64
CA ILE A 60 17.18 -6.30 -27.04
C ILE A 60 16.99 -6.27 -25.52
N ALA A 61 17.94 -6.85 -24.79
CA ALA A 61 17.94 -6.90 -23.34
C ALA A 61 18.51 -5.62 -22.73
N THR A 62 17.75 -4.53 -22.73
CA THR A 62 18.18 -3.29 -22.07
C THR A 62 17.22 -2.93 -20.92
N SER A 63 17.75 -2.31 -19.87
CA SER A 63 16.95 -1.83 -18.73
C SER A 63 15.95 -0.73 -19.10
N ALA A 64 16.05 -0.17 -20.30
CA ALA A 64 15.12 0.84 -20.79
C ALA A 64 13.85 0.23 -21.41
N THR A 65 13.89 -1.05 -21.80
CA THR A 65 12.83 -1.70 -22.57
C THR A 65 12.20 -2.89 -21.87
N LEU A 66 12.94 -3.55 -20.97
CA LEU A 66 12.49 -4.74 -20.26
C LEU A 66 12.22 -4.46 -18.77
N SER A 67 11.29 -5.21 -18.21
CA SER A 67 11.08 -5.24 -16.77
C SER A 67 12.27 -5.87 -16.03
N TYR A 68 12.49 -5.50 -14.78
CA TYR A 68 13.56 -6.08 -13.96
C TYR A 68 13.50 -7.63 -13.90
N PRO A 69 12.35 -8.28 -13.74
CA PRO A 69 12.27 -9.73 -13.76
C PRO A 69 12.67 -10.35 -15.10
N ALA A 70 12.32 -9.73 -16.23
CA ALA A 70 12.71 -10.21 -17.55
C ALA A 70 14.23 -10.11 -17.77
N ILE A 71 14.85 -9.02 -17.31
CA ILE A 71 16.31 -8.86 -17.33
C ILE A 71 16.97 -9.93 -16.46
N ALA A 72 16.47 -10.16 -15.25
CA ALA A 72 17.00 -11.16 -14.34
C ALA A 72 16.86 -12.58 -14.93
N ALA A 73 15.74 -12.89 -15.58
CA ALA A 73 15.53 -14.17 -16.25
C ALA A 73 16.53 -14.39 -17.39
N TYR A 74 16.86 -13.35 -18.15
CA TYR A 74 17.90 -13.41 -19.19
C TYR A 74 19.30 -13.58 -18.58
N GLN A 75 19.65 -12.83 -17.57
CA GLN A 75 20.95 -12.90 -16.92
C GLN A 75 21.22 -14.22 -16.17
N THR A 76 20.17 -14.92 -15.77
CA THR A 76 20.24 -16.22 -15.08
C THR A 76 20.02 -17.42 -15.99
N TRP A 77 19.98 -17.19 -17.32
CA TRP A 77 19.80 -18.22 -18.32
C TRP A 77 18.46 -18.97 -18.22
N LEU A 78 17.46 -18.39 -17.57
CA LEU A 78 16.09 -18.92 -17.57
C LEU A 78 15.37 -18.66 -18.89
N ILE A 79 15.77 -17.62 -19.61
CA ILE A 79 15.45 -17.37 -21.02
C ILE A 79 16.75 -17.12 -21.79
N ASP A 80 16.83 -17.65 -22.97
CA ASP A 80 17.92 -17.38 -23.90
C ASP A 80 17.43 -17.54 -25.34
N LYS A 81 18.26 -17.10 -26.28
CA LYS A 81 17.97 -17.25 -27.72
C LYS A 81 17.88 -18.72 -28.10
N GLY A 82 16.82 -19.08 -28.81
CA GLY A 82 16.65 -20.40 -29.36
C GLY A 82 17.75 -20.77 -30.36
N TYR A 83 17.97 -22.05 -30.56
CA TYR A 83 18.91 -22.56 -31.57
C TYR A 83 18.24 -22.64 -32.94
N GLY A 84 18.98 -22.38 -34.00
CA GLY A 84 18.57 -22.55 -35.40
C GLY A 84 18.08 -21.27 -36.07
N ALA A 85 17.14 -21.40 -37.01
CA ALA A 85 16.68 -20.28 -37.84
C ALA A 85 16.01 -19.15 -37.06
N ASP A 86 15.45 -19.45 -35.90
CA ASP A 86 14.78 -18.49 -34.97
C ASP A 86 15.68 -18.04 -33.82
N SER A 87 16.99 -18.03 -34.01
CA SER A 87 17.97 -17.57 -33.00
C SER A 87 17.81 -16.09 -32.55
N THR A 88 16.84 -15.38 -33.11
CA THR A 88 16.50 -14.01 -32.71
C THR A 88 15.47 -13.95 -31.58
N GLN A 89 14.74 -15.05 -31.35
CA GLN A 89 13.71 -15.12 -30.33
C GLN A 89 14.21 -15.87 -29.08
N ALA A 90 13.88 -15.35 -27.92
CA ALA A 90 14.12 -16.03 -26.65
C ALA A 90 13.04 -17.08 -26.39
N VAL A 91 13.46 -18.18 -25.77
CA VAL A 91 12.62 -19.27 -25.29
C VAL A 91 12.84 -19.47 -23.80
N SER A 92 11.84 -20.01 -23.12
CA SER A 92 11.96 -20.43 -21.72
C SER A 92 12.64 -21.80 -21.65
N TYR A 93 13.60 -21.95 -20.74
CA TYR A 93 14.22 -23.23 -20.42
C TYR A 93 13.55 -23.97 -19.25
N VAL A 94 12.44 -23.44 -18.75
CA VAL A 94 11.65 -24.12 -17.71
C VAL A 94 10.80 -25.23 -18.34
N PRO A 95 10.98 -26.49 -17.94
CA PRO A 95 10.28 -27.66 -18.53
C PRO A 95 8.87 -27.82 -17.94
N TYR A 96 8.03 -26.81 -18.05
CA TYR A 96 6.70 -26.81 -17.41
C TYR A 96 5.78 -27.91 -17.94
N MET A 97 5.93 -28.36 -19.19
CA MET A 97 5.14 -29.46 -19.76
C MET A 97 5.38 -30.78 -19.05
N ASP A 98 6.58 -31.00 -18.52
CA ASP A 98 6.93 -32.17 -17.72
C ASP A 98 6.46 -32.06 -16.27
N GLY A 99 6.03 -30.87 -15.88
CA GLY A 99 5.48 -30.54 -14.57
C GLY A 99 6.39 -29.70 -13.69
N ILE A 100 5.85 -28.59 -13.24
CA ILE A 100 6.47 -27.73 -12.26
C ILE A 100 5.56 -27.51 -11.05
N LYS A 101 6.14 -27.37 -9.89
CA LYS A 101 5.45 -26.92 -8.68
C LYS A 101 5.66 -25.42 -8.52
N GLN A 102 4.58 -24.67 -8.53
CA GLN A 102 4.58 -23.23 -8.31
C GLN A 102 4.12 -22.91 -6.90
N THR A 103 4.84 -22.03 -6.22
CA THR A 103 4.45 -21.51 -4.91
C THR A 103 4.55 -20.00 -4.91
N LYS A 104 3.49 -19.35 -4.48
CA LYS A 104 3.45 -17.90 -4.27
C LYS A 104 3.15 -17.61 -2.81
N ARG A 105 4.00 -16.79 -2.17
CA ARG A 105 3.82 -16.30 -0.81
C ARG A 105 3.79 -14.78 -0.86
N VAL A 106 2.82 -14.20 -0.18
CA VAL A 106 2.70 -12.75 -0.06
C VAL A 106 2.55 -12.39 1.40
N SER A 107 3.39 -11.49 1.86
CA SER A 107 3.31 -10.90 3.19
C SER A 107 3.16 -9.38 3.05
N GLU A 108 2.11 -8.86 3.62
CA GLU A 108 1.78 -7.43 3.62
C GLU A 108 1.75 -6.92 5.04
N THR A 109 2.34 -5.76 5.28
CA THR A 109 2.38 -5.12 6.59
C THR A 109 2.25 -3.61 6.46
N GLY A 110 1.86 -2.97 7.56
CA GLY A 110 1.73 -1.52 7.61
C GLY A 110 0.35 -1.06 8.04
N GLY A 111 0.00 0.15 7.68
CA GLY A 111 -1.28 0.75 8.02
C GLY A 111 -1.30 2.24 7.81
N THR A 112 -2.43 2.83 8.14
CA THR A 112 -2.63 4.28 8.13
C THR A 112 -2.80 4.76 9.56
N GLN A 113 -1.96 5.70 9.98
CA GLN A 113 -2.04 6.40 11.26
C GLN A 113 -2.42 7.85 11.01
N ASN A 114 -3.33 8.38 11.78
CA ASN A 114 -3.73 9.78 11.72
C ASN A 114 -3.38 10.47 13.03
N TYR A 115 -2.52 11.49 12.94
CA TYR A 115 -2.21 12.38 14.05
C TYR A 115 -3.11 13.61 13.93
N GLU A 116 -3.73 14.01 15.02
CA GLU A 116 -4.72 15.07 15.01
C GLU A 116 -4.47 16.06 16.12
N ILE A 117 -4.40 17.35 15.77
CA ILE A 117 -4.33 18.47 16.72
C ILE A 117 -5.64 19.24 16.58
N SER A 118 -6.32 19.43 17.70
CA SER A 118 -7.65 20.01 17.70
C SER A 118 -7.77 21.13 18.72
N VAL A 119 -8.53 22.14 18.36
CA VAL A 119 -8.96 23.20 19.24
C VAL A 119 -10.49 23.33 19.19
N GLY A 120 -11.09 23.53 20.33
CA GLY A 120 -12.54 23.76 20.44
C GLY A 120 -12.86 24.81 21.46
N GLY A 121 -13.93 25.54 21.23
CA GLY A 121 -14.37 26.58 22.13
C GLY A 121 -15.89 26.62 22.28
N ASN A 122 -16.33 27.01 23.50
CA ASN A 122 -17.72 27.22 23.82
C ASN A 122 -17.95 28.70 24.07
N TYR A 123 -18.76 29.34 23.20
CA TYR A 123 -19.14 30.71 23.31
C TYR A 123 -20.57 30.84 23.79
N GLN A 124 -20.77 31.48 24.96
CA GLN A 124 -22.06 31.74 25.59
C GLN A 124 -22.99 30.54 25.78
N GLU A 125 -22.44 29.29 25.78
CA GLU A 125 -23.19 28.05 25.80
C GLU A 125 -24.14 27.81 24.60
N LYS A 126 -24.11 28.75 23.63
CA LYS A 126 -24.96 28.72 22.45
C LYS A 126 -24.21 28.35 21.17
N LEU A 127 -22.94 28.75 21.09
CA LEU A 127 -22.12 28.45 19.90
C LEU A 127 -20.87 27.69 20.32
N MET A 128 -20.69 26.52 19.74
CA MET A 128 -19.48 25.72 19.90
C MET A 128 -18.76 25.67 18.56
N LEU A 129 -17.49 26.05 18.57
CA LEU A 129 -16.63 26.05 17.38
C LEU A 129 -15.49 25.09 17.59
N GLY A 130 -15.10 24.39 16.53
CA GLY A 130 -13.97 23.47 16.55
C GLY A 130 -13.20 23.49 15.25
N ALA A 131 -11.90 23.30 15.37
CA ALA A 131 -11.01 23.09 14.25
C ALA A 131 -10.02 21.96 14.59
N SER A 132 -9.69 21.14 13.60
CA SER A 132 -8.69 20.08 13.72
C SER A 132 -7.81 20.06 12.49
N LEU A 133 -6.50 19.94 12.73
CA LEU A 133 -5.51 19.63 11.70
C LEU A 133 -5.14 18.17 11.82
N GLY A 134 -5.39 17.41 10.74
CA GLY A 134 -5.05 16.00 10.63
C GLY A 134 -3.80 15.81 9.78
N ILE A 135 -2.90 14.95 10.25
CA ILE A 135 -1.66 14.57 9.57
C ILE A 135 -1.67 13.04 9.43
N PRO A 136 -2.28 12.49 8.39
CA PRO A 136 -2.24 11.06 8.11
C PRO A 136 -0.85 10.64 7.63
N TYR A 137 -0.40 9.50 8.12
CA TYR A 137 0.81 8.81 7.70
C TYR A 137 0.44 7.40 7.24
N ILE A 138 0.83 7.06 6.03
CA ILE A 138 0.59 5.76 5.41
C ILE A 138 1.93 5.05 5.25
N GLN A 139 1.98 3.79 5.67
CA GLN A 139 3.08 2.89 5.39
C GLN A 139 2.51 1.57 4.90
N TYR A 140 3.00 1.10 3.76
CA TYR A 140 2.67 -0.19 3.19
C TYR A 140 3.94 -0.89 2.75
N ASN A 141 4.16 -2.11 3.22
CA ASN A 141 5.24 -2.96 2.79
C ASN A 141 4.64 -4.27 2.30
N ARG A 142 5.07 -4.72 1.14
CA ARG A 142 4.71 -6.02 0.57
C ARG A 142 5.97 -6.76 0.17
N THR A 143 6.09 -7.98 0.65
CA THR A 143 7.07 -8.96 0.17
C THR A 143 6.32 -10.04 -0.57
N LEU A 144 6.63 -10.22 -1.84
CA LEU A 144 6.14 -11.31 -2.67
C LEU A 144 7.30 -12.24 -2.96
N GLN A 145 7.13 -13.53 -2.69
CA GLN A 145 8.03 -14.61 -3.09
C GLN A 145 7.29 -15.53 -4.03
N PHE A 146 7.89 -15.84 -5.16
CA PHE A 146 7.37 -16.79 -6.13
C PHE A 146 8.48 -17.78 -6.47
N ASP A 147 8.16 -19.05 -6.42
CA ASP A 147 9.09 -20.12 -6.76
C ASP A 147 8.46 -21.12 -7.73
N GLU A 148 9.27 -21.60 -8.67
CA GLU A 148 8.98 -22.73 -9.53
C GLU A 148 10.05 -23.80 -9.30
N GLN A 149 9.61 -25.03 -9.12
CA GLN A 149 10.46 -26.18 -8.90
C GLN A 149 10.09 -27.28 -9.89
N ASP A 150 11.08 -27.88 -10.52
CA ASP A 150 10.88 -29.07 -11.35
C ASP A 150 10.38 -30.24 -10.48
N ILE A 151 9.32 -30.89 -10.95
CA ILE A 151 8.76 -32.11 -10.36
C ILE A 151 8.65 -33.27 -11.37
N SER A 152 9.26 -33.12 -12.55
CA SER A 152 9.26 -34.14 -13.59
C SER A 152 10.06 -35.40 -13.21
N GLY A 153 11.03 -35.23 -12.31
CA GLY A 153 12.00 -36.31 -12.00
C GLY A 153 13.09 -36.50 -13.07
N ASN A 154 13.10 -35.65 -14.10
CA ASN A 154 14.11 -35.67 -15.16
C ASN A 154 15.31 -34.80 -14.72
N ASN A 155 16.47 -35.42 -14.49
CA ASN A 155 17.68 -34.71 -14.09
C ASN A 155 18.50 -34.13 -15.26
N ASN A 156 18.04 -34.31 -16.51
CA ASN A 156 18.74 -33.90 -17.72
C ASN A 156 18.09 -32.72 -18.45
N ASN A 157 17.20 -31.98 -17.76
CA ASN A 157 16.50 -30.83 -18.34
C ASN A 157 17.12 -29.49 -17.96
N ASP A 158 18.29 -29.50 -17.29
CA ASP A 158 19.08 -28.33 -16.88
C ASP A 158 18.34 -27.30 -15.99
N PHE A 159 17.10 -27.60 -15.57
CA PHE A 159 16.30 -26.78 -14.68
C PHE A 159 16.00 -27.55 -13.37
N LYS A 160 16.22 -26.92 -12.24
CA LYS A 160 15.91 -27.49 -10.94
C LYS A 160 14.89 -26.67 -10.18
N TYR A 161 15.16 -25.40 -10.03
CA TYR A 161 14.25 -24.43 -9.41
C TYR A 161 14.66 -23.00 -9.77
N MET A 162 13.70 -22.11 -9.69
CA MET A 162 13.94 -20.69 -9.64
C MET A 162 13.12 -20.07 -8.51
N TYR A 163 13.58 -18.95 -7.97
CA TYR A 163 12.81 -18.14 -7.06
C TYR A 163 12.96 -16.65 -7.43
N PHE A 164 11.90 -15.92 -7.21
CA PHE A 164 11.82 -14.49 -7.43
C PHE A 164 11.28 -13.83 -6.17
N THR A 165 11.91 -12.75 -5.74
CA THR A 165 11.44 -11.97 -4.60
C THR A 165 11.27 -10.51 -5.01
N GLU A 166 10.10 -9.98 -4.75
CA GLU A 166 9.77 -8.57 -4.94
C GLU A 166 9.46 -7.93 -3.58
N ASN A 167 10.11 -6.82 -3.29
CA ASN A 167 9.86 -6.02 -2.11
C ASN A 167 9.34 -4.65 -2.55
N LEU A 168 8.11 -4.33 -2.18
CA LEU A 168 7.50 -3.03 -2.39
C LEU A 168 7.36 -2.32 -1.05
N LYS A 169 7.86 -1.10 -0.98
CA LYS A 169 7.67 -0.22 0.17
C LYS A 169 7.06 1.10 -0.32
N THR A 170 5.92 1.43 0.21
CA THR A 170 5.23 2.70 -0.05
C THR A 170 5.03 3.43 1.25
N THR A 171 5.42 4.70 1.30
CA THR A 171 5.18 5.59 2.41
C THR A 171 4.58 6.88 1.89
N GLY A 172 3.68 7.47 2.64
CA GLY A 172 3.08 8.75 2.30
C GLY A 172 2.67 9.49 3.55
N THR A 173 2.74 10.80 3.50
CA THR A 173 2.22 11.68 4.53
C THR A 173 1.31 12.71 3.90
N GLY A 174 0.32 13.18 4.65
CA GLY A 174 -0.64 14.14 4.12
C GLY A 174 -1.11 15.12 5.16
N VAL A 175 -1.95 16.04 4.73
CA VAL A 175 -2.56 17.05 5.60
C VAL A 175 -4.03 17.20 5.22
N ASN A 176 -4.88 17.37 6.23
CA ASN A 176 -6.27 17.78 6.07
C ASN A 176 -6.71 18.71 7.20
N LEU A 177 -7.71 19.52 6.92
CA LEU A 177 -8.33 20.44 7.87
C LEU A 177 -9.81 20.06 8.06
N LYS A 178 -10.24 20.06 9.32
CA LYS A 178 -11.64 19.86 9.69
C LYS A 178 -12.12 21.05 10.48
N LEU A 179 -13.26 21.58 10.13
CA LEU A 179 -13.92 22.69 10.82
C LEU A 179 -15.31 22.26 11.23
N GLY A 180 -15.73 22.64 12.43
CA GLY A 180 -17.05 22.32 12.93
C GLY A 180 -17.67 23.44 13.71
N ALA A 181 -18.97 23.59 13.60
CA ALA A 181 -19.74 24.52 14.40
C ALA A 181 -21.04 23.85 14.87
N ILE A 182 -21.40 24.07 16.12
CA ILE A 182 -22.70 23.66 16.69
C ILE A 182 -23.36 24.89 17.27
N PHE A 183 -24.57 25.17 16.80
CA PHE A 183 -25.40 26.25 17.31
C PHE A 183 -26.57 25.68 18.11
N LYS A 184 -26.79 26.22 19.29
CA LYS A 184 -27.85 25.84 20.23
C LYS A 184 -28.79 27.04 20.42
N PRO A 185 -29.82 27.20 19.57
CA PRO A 185 -30.77 28.31 19.69
C PRO A 185 -31.62 28.25 20.97
N THR A 186 -32.01 27.03 21.36
CA THR A 186 -32.76 26.75 22.59
C THR A 186 -32.14 25.60 23.37
N ASN A 187 -32.59 25.35 24.59
CA ASN A 187 -32.06 24.23 25.41
C ASN A 187 -32.35 22.86 24.81
N ASN A 188 -33.38 22.75 23.99
CA ASN A 188 -33.87 21.48 23.45
C ASN A 188 -33.45 21.23 21.98
N PHE A 189 -32.86 22.21 21.30
CA PHE A 189 -32.54 22.12 19.87
C PHE A 189 -31.09 22.52 19.60
N ARG A 190 -30.41 21.72 18.78
CA ARG A 190 -29.02 21.93 18.34
C ARG A 190 -28.90 21.68 16.85
N VAL A 191 -28.18 22.52 16.16
CA VAL A 191 -27.82 22.35 14.75
C VAL A 191 -26.31 22.34 14.65
N GLY A 192 -25.77 21.40 13.88
CA GLY A 192 -24.33 21.31 13.66
C GLY A 192 -24.00 21.26 12.17
N ILE A 193 -22.88 21.85 11.82
CA ILE A 193 -22.26 21.76 10.50
C ILE A 193 -20.81 21.36 10.66
N ALA A 194 -20.30 20.51 9.77
CA ALA A 194 -18.90 20.13 9.68
C ALA A 194 -18.42 20.19 8.24
N LEU A 195 -17.22 20.74 8.06
CA LEU A 195 -16.53 20.83 6.77
C LEU A 195 -15.20 20.10 6.90
N HIS A 196 -14.88 19.25 5.93
CA HIS A 196 -13.63 18.55 5.83
C HIS A 196 -12.99 18.84 4.47
N THR A 197 -11.71 19.20 4.47
CA THR A 197 -10.95 19.28 3.23
C THR A 197 -10.58 17.86 2.75
N PRO A 198 -10.38 17.67 1.44
CA PRO A 198 -9.67 16.49 0.95
C PRO A 198 -8.31 16.35 1.62
N THR A 199 -7.83 15.12 1.77
CA THR A 199 -6.45 14.84 2.21
C THR A 199 -5.54 14.86 1.00
N VAL A 200 -4.55 15.74 1.01
CA VAL A 200 -3.47 15.75 0.02
C VAL A 200 -2.33 14.90 0.59
N ILE A 201 -1.93 13.87 -0.14
CA ILE A 201 -0.86 12.94 0.24
C ILE A 201 0.31 13.13 -0.73
N GLN A 202 1.52 13.17 -0.17
CA GLN A 202 2.80 13.18 -0.88
C GLN A 202 3.67 12.03 -0.41
#